data_f0b946328c4d59a2741b5ae678c31f1c
#
_entry.id   f0b946328c4d59a2741b5ae678c31f1c
#
_cell.length_a   1.000
_cell.length_b   1.000
_cell.length_c   1.000
_cell.angle_alpha   90.00
_cell.angle_beta   90.00
_cell.angle_gamma   90.00
#
_symmetry.space_group_name_H-M   'P 1'
#
loop_
_entity.id
_entity.type
_entity.pdbx_description
1 polymer ?
#
loop_
_entity_poly.entity_id
_entity_poly.type
_entity_poly.pdbx_seq_one_letter_code
_entity_poly.pdbx_strand_id
1 'polypeptide(L)'
;MQTDNQLIRRIKKKQDKKAADELIRRYYREIYAFTYRQTGERELALDLTQEIFITVLQGIYAFDEKKAGFRTWAYRVAANRITDYYRSKSYKKEKLQQPLQWETEEEETVRDLAEHMVQKEQIRRIMDIVVSYEREWIRIFQKKCFEEKTFAQIAEEM
;
A
#
# COMPACT_ATOMS: atom_id res chain seq x y z
N MET A 1 6.72 8.25 27.30
CA MET A 1 6.20 8.24 25.91
C MET A 1 5.20 7.11 25.75
N GLN A 2 4.01 7.42 25.30
CA GLN A 2 2.97 6.40 25.13
C GLN A 2 3.27 5.50 23.94
N THR A 3 2.99 4.21 24.10
CA THR A 3 3.11 3.25 23.00
C THR A 3 1.96 3.46 21.99
N ASP A 4 2.15 2.95 20.77
CA ASP A 4 1.10 2.99 19.74
C ASP A 4 -0.20 2.34 20.24
N ASN A 5 -0.10 1.21 20.93
CA ASN A 5 -1.27 0.51 21.46
C ASN A 5 -2.01 1.34 22.51
N GLN A 6 -1.29 2.07 23.36
CA GLN A 6 -1.89 2.97 24.33
C GLN A 6 -2.66 4.11 23.64
N LEU A 7 -2.06 4.70 22.59
CA LEU A 7 -2.72 5.74 21.80
C LEU A 7 -3.98 5.19 21.09
N ILE A 8 -3.89 4.01 20.51
CA ILE A 8 -5.00 3.35 19.83
C ILE A 8 -6.16 3.08 20.81
N ARG A 9 -5.86 2.62 22.00
CA ARG A 9 -6.88 2.41 23.04
C ARG A 9 -7.59 3.71 23.42
N ARG A 10 -6.85 4.80 23.53
CA ARG A 10 -7.43 6.13 23.80
C ARG A 10 -8.35 6.58 22.66
N ILE A 11 -7.94 6.36 21.42
CA ILE A 11 -8.77 6.67 20.24
C ILE A 11 -10.06 5.84 20.26
N LYS A 12 -9.95 4.54 20.49
CA LYS A 12 -11.10 3.62 20.52
C LYS A 12 -12.11 3.96 21.62
N LYS A 13 -11.63 4.30 22.82
CA LYS A 13 -12.50 4.55 23.99
C LYS A 13 -13.11 5.94 24.03
N LYS A 14 -12.35 6.95 23.65
CA LYS A 14 -12.71 8.37 23.88
C LYS A 14 -12.74 9.19 22.60
N GLN A 15 -12.49 8.65 21.45
CA GLN A 15 -12.28 9.40 20.21
C GLN A 15 -11.29 10.56 20.40
N ASP A 16 -10.18 10.26 21.09
CA ASP A 16 -9.19 11.25 21.51
C ASP A 16 -8.41 11.79 20.32
N LYS A 17 -8.70 13.02 19.93
CA LYS A 17 -8.06 13.71 18.80
C LYS A 17 -6.56 13.91 19.01
N LYS A 18 -6.12 14.17 20.23
CA LYS A 18 -4.71 14.34 20.55
C LYS A 18 -3.93 13.05 20.38
N ALA A 19 -4.52 11.92 20.76
CA ALA A 19 -3.94 10.60 20.55
C ALA A 19 -3.84 10.28 19.06
N ALA A 20 -4.87 10.60 18.28
CA ALA A 20 -4.86 10.44 16.82
C ALA A 20 -3.79 11.30 16.16
N ASP A 21 -3.67 12.56 16.53
CA ASP A 21 -2.64 13.47 16.02
C ASP A 21 -1.23 12.95 16.32
N GLU A 22 -1.00 12.49 17.52
CA GLU A 22 0.30 11.93 17.93
C GLU A 22 0.65 10.68 17.11
N LEU A 23 -0.32 9.78 16.92
CA LEU A 23 -0.12 8.56 16.14
C LEU A 23 0.18 8.87 14.68
N ILE A 24 -0.54 9.81 14.07
CA ILE A 24 -0.30 10.29 12.70
C ILE A 24 1.10 10.89 12.59
N ARG A 25 1.50 11.76 13.51
CA ARG A 25 2.83 12.41 13.50
C ARG A 25 3.97 11.40 13.52
N ARG A 26 3.82 10.30 14.24
CA ARG A 26 4.85 9.26 14.32
C ARG A 26 5.13 8.58 12.99
N TYR A 27 4.10 8.43 12.16
CA TYR A 27 4.17 7.62 10.94
C TYR A 27 4.01 8.43 9.66
N TYR A 28 3.66 9.71 9.74
CA TYR A 28 3.37 10.52 8.56
C TYR A 28 4.54 10.57 7.58
N ARG A 29 5.74 10.89 8.06
CA ARG A 29 6.94 10.97 7.21
C ARG A 29 7.25 9.64 6.54
N GLU A 30 7.14 8.58 7.28
CA GLU A 30 7.44 7.22 6.83
C GLU A 30 6.45 6.76 5.75
N ILE A 31 5.17 6.94 5.99
CA ILE A 31 4.11 6.60 5.03
C ILE A 31 4.17 7.51 3.81
N TYR A 32 4.41 8.79 3.98
CA TYR A 32 4.60 9.71 2.85
C TYR A 32 5.80 9.30 1.99
N ALA A 33 6.94 9.00 2.61
CA ALA A 33 8.12 8.57 1.88
C ALA A 33 7.88 7.27 1.11
N PHE A 34 7.18 6.31 1.73
CA PHE A 34 6.75 5.08 1.06
C PHE A 34 5.86 5.38 -0.13
N THR A 35 4.83 6.20 0.07
CA THR A 35 3.87 6.58 -0.99
C THR A 35 4.55 7.34 -2.12
N TYR A 36 5.45 8.25 -1.80
CA TYR A 36 6.24 8.98 -2.79
C TYR A 36 7.12 8.05 -3.63
N ARG A 37 7.76 7.09 -3.01
CA ARG A 37 8.57 6.09 -3.74
C ARG A 37 7.72 5.26 -4.70
N GLN A 38 6.46 5.00 -4.35
CA GLN A 38 5.55 4.23 -5.20
C GLN A 38 4.96 5.06 -6.35
N THR A 39 4.72 6.33 -6.14
CA THR A 39 4.04 7.20 -7.11
C THR A 39 4.99 8.05 -7.94
N GLY A 40 6.11 8.47 -7.37
CA GLY A 40 7.06 9.38 -8.02
C GLY A 40 6.56 10.82 -8.17
N GLU A 41 5.34 11.12 -7.74
CA GLU A 41 4.71 12.44 -7.85
C GLU A 41 4.40 13.00 -6.48
N ARG A 42 4.95 14.17 -6.18
CA ARG A 42 4.84 14.81 -4.86
C ARG A 42 3.40 15.09 -4.45
N GLU A 43 2.63 15.72 -5.34
CA GLU A 43 1.24 16.10 -5.04
C GLU A 43 0.34 14.87 -4.88
N LEU A 44 0.49 13.89 -5.76
CA LEU A 44 -0.23 12.63 -5.66
C LEU A 44 0.13 11.88 -4.38
N ALA A 45 1.40 11.86 -4.00
CA ALA A 45 1.84 11.23 -2.76
C ALA A 45 1.25 11.92 -1.53
N LEU A 46 1.14 13.25 -1.52
CA LEU A 46 0.48 13.99 -0.44
C LEU A 46 -1.00 13.64 -0.34
N ASP A 47 -1.71 13.64 -1.45
CA ASP A 47 -3.14 13.31 -1.49
C ASP A 47 -3.40 11.88 -1.04
N LEU A 48 -2.64 10.93 -1.55
CA LEU A 48 -2.77 9.53 -1.15
C LEU A 48 -2.40 9.31 0.31
N THR A 49 -1.38 10.00 0.82
CA THR A 49 -1.00 9.93 2.24
C THR A 49 -2.13 10.40 3.14
N GLN A 50 -2.80 11.49 2.80
CA GLN A 50 -3.96 11.97 3.54
C GLN A 50 -5.10 10.94 3.52
N GLU A 51 -5.42 10.38 2.35
CA GLU A 51 -6.45 9.34 2.22
C GLU A 51 -6.09 8.08 3.00
N ILE A 52 -4.81 7.68 3.00
CA ILE A 52 -4.31 6.55 3.78
C ILE A 52 -4.59 6.77 5.27
N PHE A 53 -4.25 7.94 5.81
CA PHE A 53 -4.49 8.22 7.23
C PHE A 53 -5.96 8.37 7.58
N ILE A 54 -6.79 8.86 6.69
CA ILE A 54 -8.25 8.84 6.85
C ILE A 54 -8.74 7.38 6.96
N THR A 55 -8.28 6.52 6.07
CA THR A 55 -8.62 5.08 6.10
C THR A 55 -8.11 4.41 7.37
N VAL A 56 -6.89 4.75 7.80
CA VAL A 56 -6.31 4.25 9.05
C VAL A 56 -7.18 4.65 10.24
N LEU A 57 -7.57 5.91 10.36
CA LEU A 57 -8.39 6.38 11.47
C LEU A 57 -9.79 5.78 11.47
N GLN A 58 -10.39 5.59 10.30
CA GLN A 58 -11.68 4.92 10.16
C GLN A 58 -11.59 3.44 10.53
N GLY A 59 -10.52 2.77 10.13
CA GLY A 59 -10.30 1.35 10.35
C GLY A 59 -9.71 1.00 11.72
N ILE A 60 -9.26 1.99 12.49
CA ILE A 60 -8.56 1.73 13.76
C ILE A 60 -9.46 1.05 14.80
N TYR A 61 -10.75 1.25 14.71
CA TYR A 61 -11.72 0.60 15.61
C TYR A 61 -11.77 -0.91 15.42
N ALA A 62 -11.47 -1.39 14.22
CA ALA A 62 -11.38 -2.81 13.90
C ALA A 62 -9.96 -3.37 14.02
N PHE A 63 -8.97 -2.50 14.27
CA PHE A 63 -7.58 -2.91 14.42
C PHE A 63 -7.40 -3.81 15.64
N ASP A 64 -6.74 -4.94 15.44
CA ASP A 64 -6.43 -5.91 16.50
C ASP A 64 -4.93 -6.00 16.71
N GLU A 65 -4.45 -5.46 17.84
CA GLU A 65 -3.04 -5.48 18.24
C GLU A 65 -2.45 -6.88 18.38
N LYS A 66 -3.29 -7.89 18.55
CA LYS A 66 -2.88 -9.29 18.66
C LYS A 66 -2.50 -9.91 17.32
N LYS A 67 -3.08 -9.39 16.22
CA LYS A 67 -2.83 -9.92 14.87
C LYS A 67 -1.60 -9.31 14.20
N ALA A 68 -1.37 -8.04 14.40
CA ALA A 68 -0.24 -7.33 13.80
C ALA A 68 0.06 -6.05 14.57
N GLY A 69 1.29 -5.55 14.45
CA GLY A 69 1.65 -4.23 14.95
C GLY A 69 1.01 -3.12 14.11
N PHE A 70 0.82 -1.96 14.70
CA PHE A 70 0.22 -0.82 14.02
C PHE A 70 0.99 -0.41 12.76
N ARG A 71 2.32 -0.36 12.85
CA ARG A 71 3.18 0.00 11.72
C ARG A 71 2.94 -0.92 10.51
N THR A 72 2.94 -2.23 10.73
CA THR A 72 2.69 -3.22 9.69
C THR A 72 1.30 -3.05 9.08
N TRP A 73 0.30 -2.86 9.92
CA TRP A 73 -1.06 -2.63 9.47
C TRP A 73 -1.21 -1.33 8.66
N ALA A 74 -0.56 -0.24 9.12
CA ALA A 74 -0.58 1.04 8.41
C ALA A 74 0.07 0.94 7.02
N TYR A 75 1.19 0.23 6.89
CA TYR A 75 1.81 -0.04 5.59
C TYR A 75 0.91 -0.87 4.67
N ARG A 76 0.18 -1.82 5.24
CA ARG A 76 -0.80 -2.61 4.48
C ARG A 76 -1.93 -1.73 3.96
N VAL A 77 -2.46 -0.85 4.78
CA VAL A 77 -3.47 0.14 4.36
C VAL A 77 -2.92 1.02 3.25
N ALA A 78 -1.67 1.50 3.40
CA ALA A 78 -1.00 2.32 2.40
C ALA A 78 -0.84 1.58 1.06
N ALA A 79 -0.33 0.36 1.09
CA ALA A 79 -0.15 -0.46 -0.11
C ALA A 79 -1.48 -0.73 -0.82
N ASN A 80 -2.51 -1.07 -0.07
CA ASN A 80 -3.85 -1.31 -0.61
C ASN A 80 -4.43 -0.04 -1.26
N ARG A 81 -4.27 1.11 -0.63
CA ARG A 81 -4.78 2.37 -1.17
C ARG A 81 -4.07 2.79 -2.44
N ILE A 82 -2.75 2.63 -2.50
CA ILE A 82 -1.95 2.92 -3.69
C ILE A 82 -2.36 1.99 -4.83
N THR A 83 -2.51 0.71 -4.56
CA THR A 83 -2.95 -0.28 -5.53
C THR A 83 -4.34 0.04 -6.07
N ASP A 84 -5.28 0.40 -5.19
CA ASP A 84 -6.64 0.81 -5.58
C ASP A 84 -6.63 2.03 -6.50
N TYR A 85 -5.78 2.99 -6.21
CA TYR A 85 -5.62 4.18 -7.06
C TYR A 85 -5.20 3.79 -8.48
N TYR A 86 -4.18 2.96 -8.63
CA TYR A 86 -3.69 2.55 -9.94
C TYR A 86 -4.66 1.63 -10.67
N ARG A 87 -5.37 0.78 -9.99
CA ARG A 87 -6.47 -0.03 -10.57
C ARG A 87 -7.58 0.85 -11.10
N SER A 88 -8.01 1.84 -10.34
CA SER A 88 -9.04 2.79 -10.73
C SER A 88 -8.61 3.59 -11.96
N LYS A 89 -7.36 4.04 -12.01
CA LYS A 89 -6.79 4.75 -13.17
C LYS A 89 -6.71 3.84 -14.40
N SER A 90 -6.24 2.62 -14.24
CA SER A 90 -6.17 1.62 -15.29
C SER A 90 -7.56 1.27 -15.82
N TYR A 91 -8.52 1.06 -14.93
CA TYR A 91 -9.92 0.80 -15.28
C TYR A 91 -10.56 1.96 -16.06
N LYS A 92 -10.30 3.20 -15.67
CA LYS A 92 -10.77 4.39 -16.41
C LYS A 92 -10.14 4.49 -17.79
N LYS A 93 -8.86 4.17 -17.94
CA LYS A 93 -8.19 4.08 -19.24
C LYS A 93 -8.80 3.00 -20.12
N GLU A 94 -9.07 1.82 -19.59
CA GLU A 94 -9.72 0.72 -20.30
C GLU A 94 -11.12 1.07 -20.77
N LYS A 95 -11.91 1.81 -19.98
CA LYS A 95 -13.23 2.30 -20.38
C LYS A 95 -13.19 3.33 -21.50
N LEU A 96 -12.11 4.10 -21.59
CA LEU A 96 -11.93 5.18 -22.57
C LEU A 96 -11.24 4.71 -23.84
N GLN A 97 -10.62 3.54 -23.85
CA GLN A 97 -9.90 2.96 -24.99
C GLN A 97 -10.55 1.66 -25.45
N GLN A 98 -10.58 1.45 -26.77
CA GLN A 98 -11.18 0.26 -27.37
C GLN A 98 -10.37 -1.02 -27.05
N PRO A 99 -11.02 -2.23 -27.04
CA PRO A 99 -10.47 -3.46 -26.46
C PRO A 99 -9.29 -4.11 -27.19
N LEU A 100 -8.70 -3.47 -28.17
CA LEU A 100 -7.62 -4.02 -29.00
C LEU A 100 -6.19 -3.80 -28.46
N GLN A 101 -6.03 -3.26 -27.23
CA GLN A 101 -4.71 -2.90 -26.68
C GLN A 101 -4.38 -3.56 -25.34
N TRP A 102 -4.93 -4.73 -25.07
CA TRP A 102 -4.75 -5.43 -23.78
C TRP A 102 -3.29 -5.77 -23.42
N GLU A 103 -2.49 -6.13 -24.41
CA GLU A 103 -1.09 -6.55 -24.16
C GLU A 103 -0.14 -5.39 -23.92
N THR A 104 -0.45 -4.21 -24.47
CA THR A 104 0.37 -3.00 -24.31
C THR A 104 0.08 -2.23 -23.02
N GLU A 105 -1.12 -2.35 -22.46
CA GLU A 105 -1.51 -1.59 -21.26
C GLU A 105 -0.97 -2.21 -19.97
N GLU A 106 -0.89 -3.54 -19.87
CA GLU A 106 -0.23 -4.18 -18.72
C GLU A 106 1.27 -3.87 -18.70
N GLU A 107 1.93 -3.89 -19.85
CA GLU A 107 3.32 -3.48 -19.96
C GLU A 107 3.52 -1.98 -19.72
N GLU A 108 2.63 -1.13 -20.19
CA GLU A 108 2.67 0.31 -19.93
C GLU A 108 2.35 0.65 -18.48
N THR A 109 1.41 -0.03 -17.85
CA THR A 109 1.10 0.18 -16.42
C THR A 109 2.26 -0.27 -15.53
N VAL A 110 2.90 -1.39 -15.87
CA VAL A 110 4.11 -1.85 -15.18
C VAL A 110 5.30 -0.93 -15.49
N ARG A 111 5.40 -0.41 -16.71
CA ARG A 111 6.41 0.59 -17.08
C ARG A 111 6.16 1.93 -16.41
N ASP A 112 4.91 2.42 -16.37
CA ASP A 112 4.54 3.64 -15.68
C ASP A 112 4.80 3.53 -14.18
N LEU A 113 4.50 2.40 -13.57
CA LEU A 113 4.88 2.09 -12.20
C LEU A 113 6.40 2.07 -12.01
N ALA A 114 7.12 1.47 -12.97
CA ALA A 114 8.59 1.42 -12.95
C ALA A 114 9.22 2.79 -13.23
N GLU A 115 8.63 3.61 -14.10
CA GLU A 115 9.08 4.97 -14.40
C GLU A 115 8.78 5.95 -13.28
N HIS A 116 7.69 5.72 -12.51
CA HIS A 116 7.33 6.50 -11.34
C HIS A 116 8.11 6.13 -10.08
N MET A 117 8.81 5.02 -10.08
CA MET A 117 9.70 4.68 -8.98
C MET A 117 11.00 5.47 -9.05
N VAL A 118 11.31 6.20 -7.99
CA VAL A 118 12.34 7.23 -7.88
C VAL A 118 13.77 6.73 -8.16
N GLN A 119 13.98 5.41 -8.29
CA GLN A 119 15.29 4.84 -8.64
C GLN A 119 15.11 3.49 -9.35
N LYS A 120 15.29 3.48 -10.67
CA LYS A 120 15.29 2.27 -11.51
C LYS A 120 16.23 1.17 -10.96
N GLU A 121 17.35 1.54 -10.34
CA GLU A 121 18.31 0.61 -9.74
C GLU A 121 17.76 -0.13 -8.51
N GLN A 122 16.97 0.52 -7.67
CA GLN A 122 16.37 -0.14 -6.50
C GLN A 122 15.32 -1.15 -6.90
N ILE A 123 14.53 -0.86 -7.92
CA ILE A 123 13.56 -1.80 -8.48
C ILE A 123 14.28 -3.00 -9.07
N ARG A 124 15.34 -2.74 -9.82
CA ARG A 124 16.15 -3.82 -10.42
C ARG A 124 16.72 -4.74 -9.35
N ARG A 125 17.21 -4.19 -8.24
CA ARG A 125 17.68 -4.97 -7.09
C ARG A 125 16.55 -5.75 -6.42
N ILE A 126 15.40 -5.14 -6.23
CA ILE A 126 14.21 -5.81 -5.66
C ILE A 126 13.76 -6.93 -6.59
N MET A 127 13.68 -6.67 -7.89
CA MET A 127 13.29 -7.68 -8.88
C MET A 127 14.31 -8.80 -8.97
N ASP A 128 15.60 -8.49 -8.91
CA ASP A 128 16.67 -9.50 -8.88
C ASP A 128 16.57 -10.37 -7.62
N ILE A 129 16.25 -9.77 -6.48
CA ILE A 129 16.02 -10.52 -5.24
C ILE A 129 14.77 -11.38 -5.38
N VAL A 130 13.67 -10.85 -5.89
CA VAL A 130 12.41 -11.58 -6.07
C VAL A 130 12.60 -12.75 -7.04
N VAL A 131 13.28 -12.53 -8.15
CA VAL A 131 13.57 -13.57 -9.16
C VAL A 131 14.53 -14.64 -8.62
N SER A 132 15.38 -14.32 -7.64
CA SER A 132 16.26 -15.29 -6.99
C SER A 132 15.56 -16.26 -6.06
N TYR A 133 14.31 -15.94 -5.64
CA TYR A 133 13.52 -16.84 -4.81
C TYR A 133 12.85 -17.94 -5.63
N GLU A 134 12.50 -19.03 -4.96
CA GLU A 134 11.76 -20.13 -5.57
C GLU A 134 10.43 -19.64 -6.18
N ARG A 135 9.98 -20.33 -7.23
CA ARG A 135 8.74 -19.95 -7.96
C ARG A 135 7.53 -19.76 -7.06
N GLU A 136 7.43 -20.53 -5.99
CA GLU A 136 6.33 -20.41 -5.02
C GLU A 136 6.32 -19.06 -4.33
N TRP A 137 7.49 -18.55 -3.94
CA TRP A 137 7.60 -17.24 -3.32
C TRP A 137 7.25 -16.11 -4.28
N ILE A 138 7.65 -16.22 -5.54
CA ILE A 138 7.28 -15.28 -6.59
C ILE A 138 5.77 -15.23 -6.75
N ARG A 139 5.10 -16.39 -6.77
CA ARG A 139 3.64 -16.47 -6.86
C ARG A 139 2.94 -15.86 -5.65
N ILE A 140 3.45 -16.14 -4.45
CA ILE A 140 2.93 -15.55 -3.21
C ILE A 140 3.08 -14.03 -3.24
N PHE A 141 4.24 -13.53 -3.65
CA PHE A 141 4.51 -12.11 -3.77
C PHE A 141 3.55 -11.43 -4.77
N GLN A 142 3.38 -12.02 -5.95
CA GLN A 142 2.45 -11.52 -6.95
C GLN A 142 1.01 -11.47 -6.42
N LYS A 143 0.56 -12.53 -5.80
CA LYS A 143 -0.79 -12.61 -5.23
C LYS A 143 -0.99 -11.62 -4.09
N LYS A 144 0.02 -11.41 -3.27
CA LYS A 144 -0.06 -10.48 -2.13
C LYS A 144 0.01 -9.02 -2.58
N CYS A 145 0.94 -8.69 -3.46
CA CYS A 145 1.23 -7.30 -3.83
C CYS A 145 0.37 -6.80 -4.99
N PHE A 146 0.03 -7.66 -5.94
CA PHE A 146 -0.69 -7.26 -7.15
C PHE A 146 -2.16 -7.69 -7.16
N GLU A 147 -2.50 -8.82 -6.55
CA GLU A 147 -3.87 -9.31 -6.48
C GLU A 147 -4.56 -9.00 -5.15
N GLU A 148 -3.86 -8.40 -4.20
CA GLU A 148 -4.36 -8.02 -2.87
C GLU A 148 -4.99 -9.15 -2.06
N LYS A 149 -4.64 -10.37 -2.35
CA LYS A 149 -5.17 -11.51 -1.61
C LYS A 149 -4.61 -11.58 -0.20
N THR A 150 -5.41 -12.03 0.73
CA THR A 150 -4.93 -12.33 2.08
C THR A 150 -4.05 -13.58 2.06
N PHE A 151 -3.20 -13.74 3.05
CA PHE A 151 -2.38 -14.96 3.15
C PHE A 151 -3.24 -16.23 3.27
N ALA A 152 -4.42 -16.15 3.91
CA ALA A 152 -5.37 -17.24 3.97
C ALA A 152 -5.89 -17.63 2.58
N GLN A 153 -6.27 -16.64 1.77
CA GLN A 153 -6.70 -16.86 0.37
C GLN A 153 -5.59 -17.43 -0.49
N ILE A 154 -4.36 -16.93 -0.31
CA ILE A 154 -3.19 -17.46 -1.02
C ILE A 154 -2.95 -18.92 -0.65
N ALA A 155 -3.04 -19.26 0.64
CA ALA A 155 -2.85 -20.62 1.11
C ALA A 155 -3.89 -21.60 0.54
N GLU A 156 -5.13 -21.16 0.36
CA GLU A 156 -6.19 -21.98 -0.26
C GLU A 156 -5.95 -22.24 -1.74
N GLU A 157 -5.33 -21.29 -2.45
CA GLU A 157 -5.04 -21.42 -3.88
C GLU A 157 -3.75 -22.17 -4.20
N MET A 158 -2.86 -22.28 -3.23
CA MET A 158 -1.61 -23.02 -3.35
C MET A 158 -1.78 -24.44 -2.87
#